data_d66fe4a365ba4bc48b8200f3e369bd3e
#
_entry.id   d66fe4a365ba4bc48b8200f3e369bd3e
#
_cell.length_a   1.000
_cell.length_b   1.000
_cell.length_c   1.000
_cell.angle_alpha   90.00
_cell.angle_beta   90.00
_cell.angle_gamma   90.00
#
_symmetry.space_group_name_H-M   'P 1'
#
loop_
_entity.id
_entity.type
_entity.pdbx_description
1 polymer ?
#
loop_
_entity_poly.entity_id
_entity_poly.type
_entity_poly.pdbx_seq_one_letter_code
_entity_poly.pdbx_strand_id
1 'polypeptide(L)'
;MAYTIAFFGTKPYDEASFNDKNKEFGFEFRYYKGHLNKNNVLLTQGVDAVCIFVNDTADAEVINAMAANGVKLLALRCAGFNNVDLNAAANAGITVVRVPAYSPYAVAEYTVALMLSLNRKIPRASWRTKDGNFSLHGLMGFDMHGKTVGI
;
A
#
# COMPACT_ATOMS: atom_id res chain seq x y z
N MET A 1 20.24 -7.54 21.42
CA MET A 1 18.84 -7.98 21.27
C MET A 1 18.40 -7.67 19.84
N ALA A 2 17.64 -8.55 19.20
CA ALA A 2 17.08 -8.27 17.89
C ALA A 2 15.93 -7.26 18.02
N TYR A 3 15.81 -6.32 17.09
CA TYR A 3 14.66 -5.41 17.05
C TYR A 3 13.39 -6.18 16.63
N THR A 4 12.30 -5.94 17.34
CA THR A 4 10.98 -6.54 17.04
C THR A 4 10.12 -5.57 16.26
N ILE A 5 9.53 -6.04 15.14
CA ILE A 5 8.72 -5.22 14.22
C ILE A 5 7.32 -5.81 14.10
N ALA A 6 6.30 -5.06 14.49
CA ALA A 6 4.91 -5.40 14.20
C ALA A 6 4.55 -5.00 12.77
N PHE A 7 4.11 -5.94 11.96
CA PHE A 7 3.83 -5.75 10.54
C PHE A 7 2.34 -5.97 10.27
N PHE A 8 1.60 -4.89 9.99
CA PHE A 8 0.15 -4.93 9.80
C PHE A 8 -0.26 -5.03 8.33
N GLY A 9 -1.45 -5.60 8.08
CA GLY A 9 -2.01 -5.76 6.75
C GLY A 9 -1.17 -6.65 5.83
N THR A 10 -0.45 -7.63 6.41
CA THR A 10 0.51 -8.48 5.68
C THR A 10 -0.18 -9.37 4.64
N LYS A 11 0.53 -9.62 3.54
CA LYS A 11 0.18 -10.57 2.49
C LYS A 11 1.31 -11.59 2.34
N PRO A 12 1.06 -12.78 1.76
CA PRO A 12 2.11 -13.80 1.60
C PRO A 12 3.35 -13.31 0.87
N TYR A 13 3.21 -12.42 -0.11
CA TYR A 13 4.35 -11.85 -0.84
C TYR A 13 5.16 -10.86 0.02
N ASP A 14 4.51 -10.13 0.96
CA ASP A 14 5.21 -9.28 1.93
C ASP A 14 6.10 -10.16 2.83
N GLU A 15 5.50 -11.19 3.44
CA GLU A 15 6.21 -12.11 4.33
C GLU A 15 7.40 -12.77 3.63
N ALA A 16 7.21 -13.25 2.40
CA ALA A 16 8.28 -13.86 1.63
C ALA A 16 9.43 -12.88 1.37
N SER A 17 9.12 -11.67 0.91
CA SER A 17 10.12 -10.64 0.56
C SER A 17 10.86 -10.11 1.79
N PHE A 18 10.12 -9.78 2.86
CA PHE A 18 10.72 -9.25 4.08
C PHE A 18 11.54 -10.31 4.83
N ASN A 19 11.08 -11.56 4.89
CA ASN A 19 11.85 -12.64 5.51
C ASN A 19 13.11 -12.97 4.72
N ASP A 20 13.07 -12.92 3.39
CA ASP A 20 14.25 -13.13 2.57
C ASP A 20 15.31 -12.05 2.85
N LYS A 21 14.91 -10.78 2.81
CA LYS A 21 15.81 -9.67 3.10
C LYS A 21 16.29 -9.65 4.56
N ASN A 22 15.45 -10.10 5.48
CA ASN A 22 15.77 -10.15 6.91
C ASN A 22 16.93 -11.09 7.28
N LYS A 23 17.30 -12.00 6.40
CA LYS A 23 18.50 -12.85 6.59
C LYS A 23 19.78 -12.02 6.78
N GLU A 24 19.78 -10.78 6.29
CA GLU A 24 20.89 -9.84 6.41
C GLU A 24 20.85 -9.04 7.73
N PHE A 25 19.69 -8.90 8.38
CA PHE A 25 19.46 -7.98 9.50
C PHE A 25 19.13 -8.68 10.81
N GLY A 26 18.42 -9.80 10.77
CA GLY A 26 18.07 -10.58 11.96
C GLY A 26 16.99 -9.94 12.84
N PHE A 27 16.03 -9.19 12.26
CA PHE A 27 14.90 -8.64 12.99
C PHE A 27 13.88 -9.74 13.34
N GLU A 28 13.11 -9.53 14.40
CA GLU A 28 11.95 -10.35 14.74
C GLU A 28 10.69 -9.70 14.13
N PHE A 29 9.98 -10.41 13.22
CA PHE A 29 8.71 -9.92 12.67
C PHE A 29 7.53 -10.58 13.35
N ARG A 30 6.54 -9.77 13.77
CA ARG A 30 5.20 -10.19 14.18
C ARG A 30 4.20 -9.79 13.10
N TYR A 31 3.78 -10.74 12.28
CA TYR A 31 2.90 -10.49 11.14
C TYR A 31 1.42 -10.54 11.53
N TYR A 32 0.68 -9.50 11.16
CA TYR A 32 -0.77 -9.37 11.39
C TYR A 32 -1.49 -9.15 10.07
N LYS A 33 -2.48 -10.00 9.75
CA LYS A 33 -3.30 -9.88 8.53
C LYS A 33 -4.27 -8.70 8.58
N GLY A 34 -4.69 -8.30 9.79
CA GLY A 34 -5.57 -7.15 10.01
C GLY A 34 -4.84 -5.82 9.83
N HIS A 35 -5.60 -4.78 9.48
CA HIS A 35 -5.09 -3.41 9.41
C HIS A 35 -5.00 -2.79 10.81
N LEU A 36 -3.94 -2.00 11.05
CA LEU A 36 -3.77 -1.24 12.28
C LEU A 36 -4.89 -0.22 12.46
N ASN A 37 -5.46 -0.18 13.65
CA ASN A 37 -6.43 0.81 14.09
C ASN A 37 -6.50 0.83 15.63
N LYS A 38 -7.31 1.70 16.21
CA LYS A 38 -7.46 1.84 17.67
C LYS A 38 -7.90 0.56 18.40
N ASN A 39 -8.60 -0.36 17.74
CA ASN A 39 -9.09 -1.59 18.38
C ASN A 39 -8.01 -2.66 18.55
N ASN A 40 -6.92 -2.57 17.77
CA ASN A 40 -5.85 -3.56 17.79
C ASN A 40 -4.45 -2.98 18.06
N VAL A 41 -4.35 -1.70 18.36
CA VAL A 41 -3.07 -1.03 18.65
C VAL A 41 -2.32 -1.66 19.84
N LEU A 42 -2.99 -2.37 20.73
CA LEU A 42 -2.35 -3.14 21.81
C LEU A 42 -1.40 -4.24 21.30
N LEU A 43 -1.57 -4.70 20.06
CA LEU A 43 -0.64 -5.63 19.42
C LEU A 43 0.77 -5.04 19.20
N THR A 44 0.92 -3.73 19.38
CA THR A 44 2.22 -3.05 19.32
C THR A 44 2.98 -3.03 20.63
N GLN A 45 2.47 -3.68 21.68
CA GLN A 45 3.19 -3.80 22.97
C GLN A 45 4.48 -4.60 22.82
N GLY A 46 5.58 -4.03 23.33
CA GLY A 46 6.89 -4.70 23.35
C GLY A 46 7.49 -4.88 21.95
N VAL A 47 7.14 -4.00 21.00
CA VAL A 47 7.84 -3.91 19.71
C VAL A 47 8.57 -2.57 19.59
N ASP A 48 9.67 -2.57 18.86
CA ASP A 48 10.50 -1.38 18.64
C ASP A 48 9.97 -0.54 17.48
N ALA A 49 9.41 -1.21 16.46
CA ALA A 49 8.92 -0.58 15.25
C ALA A 49 7.58 -1.18 14.78
N VAL A 50 6.84 -0.36 14.03
CA VAL A 50 5.58 -0.77 13.40
C VAL A 50 5.69 -0.51 11.90
N CYS A 51 5.32 -1.50 11.08
CA CYS A 51 5.28 -1.39 9.63
C CYS A 51 3.82 -1.43 9.15
N ILE A 52 3.40 -0.39 8.42
CA ILE A 52 2.01 -0.23 7.94
C ILE A 52 1.93 0.06 6.44
N PHE A 53 0.71 0.01 5.91
CA PHE A 53 0.38 0.34 4.53
C PHE A 53 -0.78 1.34 4.45
N VAL A 54 -1.23 1.67 3.25
CA VAL A 54 -2.21 2.74 2.97
C VAL A 54 -3.59 2.56 3.63
N ASN A 55 -3.97 1.31 3.94
CA ASN A 55 -5.25 0.99 4.56
C ASN A 55 -5.21 0.92 6.10
N ASP A 56 -4.05 1.12 6.68
CA ASP A 56 -3.88 1.20 8.14
C ASP A 56 -4.21 2.62 8.62
N THR A 57 -4.62 2.75 9.88
CA THR A 57 -4.91 4.03 10.51
C THR A 57 -3.87 4.32 11.59
N ALA A 58 -3.16 5.44 11.45
CA ALA A 58 -2.22 5.94 12.43
C ALA A 58 -2.54 7.42 12.76
N ASP A 59 -3.78 7.64 13.20
CA ASP A 59 -4.24 8.93 13.73
C ASP A 59 -3.60 9.25 15.10
N ALA A 60 -3.92 10.40 15.66
CA ALA A 60 -3.35 10.84 16.94
C ALA A 60 -3.62 9.83 18.08
N GLU A 61 -4.78 9.19 18.12
CA GLU A 61 -5.13 8.18 19.16
C GLU A 61 -4.22 6.96 19.04
N VAL A 62 -4.06 6.42 17.83
CA VAL A 62 -3.21 5.26 17.55
C VAL A 62 -1.73 5.57 17.77
N ILE A 63 -1.27 6.74 17.32
CA ILE A 63 0.12 7.20 17.51
C ILE A 63 0.47 7.29 19.00
N ASN A 64 -0.38 7.95 19.80
CA ASN A 64 -0.15 8.07 21.24
C ASN A 64 -0.15 6.71 21.95
N ALA A 65 -1.04 5.81 21.55
CA ALA A 65 -1.07 4.45 22.07
C ALA A 65 0.19 3.66 21.71
N MET A 66 0.68 3.75 20.45
CA MET A 66 1.95 3.15 20.04
C MET A 66 3.13 3.69 20.86
N ALA A 67 3.19 5.01 21.07
CA ALA A 67 4.23 5.62 21.88
C ALA A 67 4.21 5.10 23.34
N ALA A 68 3.01 5.00 23.93
CA ALA A 68 2.82 4.43 25.27
C ALA A 68 3.25 2.95 25.32
N ASN A 69 3.09 2.20 24.24
CA ASN A 69 3.55 0.82 24.10
C ASN A 69 5.06 0.69 23.86
N GLY A 70 5.80 1.80 23.71
CA GLY A 70 7.25 1.83 23.57
C GLY A 70 7.75 1.90 22.12
N VAL A 71 6.86 1.99 21.12
CA VAL A 71 7.23 2.10 19.70
C VAL A 71 8.04 3.38 19.44
N LYS A 72 9.14 3.27 18.68
CA LYS A 72 10.02 4.39 18.32
C LYS A 72 10.02 4.71 16.83
N LEU A 73 9.63 3.75 16.00
CA LEU A 73 9.67 3.88 14.53
C LEU A 73 8.36 3.43 13.90
N LEU A 74 7.81 4.25 13.03
CA LEU A 74 6.71 3.91 12.14
C LEU A 74 7.20 3.88 10.70
N ALA A 75 7.23 2.72 10.09
CA ALA A 75 7.68 2.50 8.71
C ALA A 75 6.48 2.34 7.77
N LEU A 76 6.39 3.20 6.75
CA LEU A 76 5.36 3.14 5.71
C LEU A 76 5.93 2.43 4.49
N ARG A 77 5.37 1.27 4.11
CA ARG A 77 5.75 0.59 2.87
C ARG A 77 5.03 1.12 1.63
N CYS A 78 4.83 2.45 1.61
CA CYS A 78 4.19 3.21 0.55
C CYS A 78 4.77 4.64 0.48
N ALA A 79 4.45 5.36 -0.59
CA ALA A 79 4.89 6.76 -0.74
C ALA A 79 3.94 7.75 -0.03
N GLY A 80 2.63 7.49 -0.08
CA GLY A 80 1.62 8.31 0.61
C GLY A 80 1.69 8.15 2.12
N PHE A 81 1.27 9.19 2.85
CA PHE A 81 1.26 9.23 4.32
C PHE A 81 0.01 9.91 4.90
N ASN A 82 -1.06 10.04 4.11
CA ASN A 82 -2.30 10.72 4.52
C ASN A 82 -3.03 9.99 5.67
N ASN A 83 -2.70 8.73 5.91
CA ASN A 83 -3.23 7.89 6.98
C ASN A 83 -2.42 8.01 8.29
N VAL A 84 -1.46 8.96 8.37
CA VAL A 84 -0.60 9.17 9.54
C VAL A 84 -0.72 10.61 10.03
N ASP A 85 -0.96 10.80 11.32
CA ASP A 85 -0.85 12.10 11.98
C ASP A 85 0.62 12.38 12.31
N LEU A 86 1.29 13.12 11.41
CA LEU A 86 2.72 13.45 11.56
C LEU A 86 2.99 14.37 12.76
N ASN A 87 2.03 15.25 13.12
CA ASN A 87 2.19 16.13 14.28
C ASN A 87 2.14 15.32 15.57
N ALA A 88 1.18 14.41 15.68
CA ALA A 88 1.11 13.50 16.82
C ALA A 88 2.38 12.62 16.92
N ALA A 89 2.87 12.09 15.79
CA ALA A 89 4.10 11.29 15.76
C ALA A 89 5.32 12.08 16.26
N ALA A 90 5.49 13.31 15.78
CA ALA A 90 6.58 14.19 16.22
C ALA A 90 6.50 14.50 17.72
N ASN A 91 5.31 14.85 18.23
CA ASN A 91 5.08 15.13 19.65
C ASN A 91 5.29 13.90 20.55
N ALA A 92 4.97 12.71 20.04
CA ALA A 92 5.14 11.44 20.74
C ALA A 92 6.56 10.85 20.62
N GLY A 93 7.45 11.48 19.86
CA GLY A 93 8.83 11.01 19.65
C GLY A 93 8.92 9.76 18.79
N ILE A 94 7.93 9.51 17.91
CA ILE A 94 7.95 8.42 16.93
C ILE A 94 8.54 8.93 15.63
N THR A 95 9.62 8.34 15.17
CA THR A 95 10.19 8.61 13.84
C THR A 95 9.33 7.96 12.77
N VAL A 96 8.93 8.73 11.74
CA VAL A 96 8.18 8.21 10.60
C VAL A 96 9.07 8.14 9.37
N VAL A 97 9.14 6.98 8.73
CA VAL A 97 9.88 6.77 7.48
C VAL A 97 8.95 6.20 6.42
N ARG A 98 9.22 6.49 5.15
CA ARG A 98 8.41 6.02 4.02
C ARG A 98 9.26 5.67 2.81
N VAL A 99 8.66 5.06 1.80
CA VAL A 99 9.27 4.90 0.48
C VAL A 99 8.96 6.15 -0.34
N PRO A 100 9.92 7.05 -0.59
CA PRO A 100 9.64 8.35 -1.20
C PRO A 100 9.18 8.24 -2.67
N ALA A 101 9.73 7.27 -3.40
CA ALA A 101 9.32 6.93 -4.77
C ALA A 101 9.69 5.47 -5.05
N TYR A 102 8.80 4.72 -5.70
CA TYR A 102 9.07 3.30 -6.02
C TYR A 102 8.99 3.01 -7.52
N SER A 103 7.91 3.34 -8.20
CA SER A 103 7.80 3.16 -9.66
C SER A 103 6.73 4.10 -10.25
N PRO A 104 7.04 5.38 -10.47
CA PRO A 104 6.09 6.30 -11.11
C PRO A 104 5.71 5.84 -12.52
N TYR A 105 6.63 5.17 -13.21
CA TYR A 105 6.40 4.63 -14.56
C TYR A 105 5.30 3.54 -14.56
N ALA A 106 5.32 2.62 -13.61
CA ALA A 106 4.30 1.57 -13.52
C ALA A 106 2.88 2.15 -13.34
N VAL A 107 2.74 3.21 -12.55
CA VAL A 107 1.45 3.91 -12.37
C VAL A 107 1.03 4.60 -13.67
N ALA A 108 1.95 5.28 -14.35
CA ALA A 108 1.68 5.97 -15.61
C ALA A 108 1.27 4.97 -16.71
N GLU A 109 2.03 3.90 -16.87
CA GLU A 109 1.75 2.84 -17.86
C GLU A 109 0.41 2.17 -17.61
N TYR A 110 0.10 1.86 -16.36
CA TYR A 110 -1.21 1.28 -15.97
C TYR A 110 -2.35 2.25 -16.27
N THR A 111 -2.18 3.54 -16.00
CA THR A 111 -3.17 4.58 -16.31
C THR A 111 -3.45 4.62 -17.81
N VAL A 112 -2.41 4.64 -18.65
CA VAL A 112 -2.54 4.62 -20.12
C VAL A 112 -3.22 3.33 -20.59
N ALA A 113 -2.85 2.18 -20.00
CA ALA A 113 -3.46 0.89 -20.33
C ALA A 113 -4.96 0.88 -20.01
N LEU A 114 -5.37 1.43 -18.87
CA LEU A 114 -6.79 1.56 -18.50
C LEU A 114 -7.54 2.47 -19.48
N MET A 115 -6.98 3.64 -19.84
CA MET A 115 -7.59 4.58 -20.78
C MET A 115 -7.81 3.92 -22.15
N LEU A 116 -6.81 3.24 -22.69
CA LEU A 116 -6.90 2.52 -23.96
C LEU A 116 -7.89 1.35 -23.87
N SER A 117 -7.86 0.60 -22.77
CA SER A 117 -8.77 -0.52 -22.54
C SER A 117 -10.23 -0.09 -22.51
N LEU A 118 -10.52 1.02 -21.83
CA LEU A 118 -11.87 1.59 -21.77
C LEU A 118 -12.32 2.15 -23.14
N ASN A 119 -11.48 2.94 -23.80
CA ASN A 119 -11.78 3.52 -25.10
C ASN A 119 -12.05 2.45 -26.15
N ARG A 120 -11.16 1.46 -26.26
CA ARG A 120 -11.24 0.38 -27.25
C ARG A 120 -12.13 -0.78 -26.79
N LYS A 121 -12.75 -0.67 -25.61
CA LYS A 121 -13.66 -1.66 -25.02
C LYS A 121 -13.08 -3.09 -24.98
N ILE A 122 -11.78 -3.19 -24.70
CA ILE A 122 -11.02 -4.46 -24.76
C ILE A 122 -11.65 -5.58 -23.91
N PRO A 123 -12.06 -5.35 -22.64
CA PRO A 123 -12.67 -6.40 -21.83
C PRO A 123 -13.96 -6.94 -22.45
N ARG A 124 -14.81 -6.04 -22.99
CA ARG A 124 -16.06 -6.43 -23.63
C ARG A 124 -15.83 -7.21 -24.92
N ALA A 125 -14.88 -6.80 -25.74
CA ALA A 125 -14.53 -7.50 -26.96
C ALA A 125 -13.98 -8.90 -26.67
N SER A 126 -13.05 -9.00 -25.70
CA SER A 126 -12.47 -10.26 -25.28
C SER A 126 -13.54 -11.23 -24.75
N TRP A 127 -14.47 -10.74 -23.93
CA TRP A 127 -15.56 -11.58 -23.40
C TRP A 127 -16.46 -12.12 -24.51
N ARG A 128 -16.89 -11.25 -25.43
CA ARG A 128 -17.71 -11.64 -26.60
C ARG A 128 -17.03 -12.68 -27.47
N THR A 129 -15.74 -12.51 -27.73
CA THR A 129 -14.96 -13.46 -28.55
C THR A 129 -14.93 -14.85 -27.91
N LYS A 130 -14.79 -14.93 -26.60
CA LYS A 130 -14.86 -16.21 -25.85
C LYS A 130 -16.21 -16.91 -25.98
N ASP A 131 -17.30 -16.12 -26.08
CA ASP A 131 -18.65 -16.61 -26.29
C ASP A 131 -18.96 -16.88 -27.78
N GLY A 132 -17.98 -16.82 -28.68
CA GLY A 132 -18.16 -17.00 -30.13
C GLY A 132 -18.90 -15.85 -30.82
N ASN A 133 -19.08 -14.71 -30.16
CA ASN A 133 -19.73 -13.55 -30.72
C ASN A 133 -18.70 -12.53 -31.28
N PHE A 134 -18.59 -12.50 -32.62
CA PHE A 134 -17.65 -11.63 -33.33
C PHE A 134 -18.30 -10.31 -33.83
N SER A 135 -19.50 -9.97 -33.38
CA SER A 135 -20.16 -8.72 -33.76
C SER A 135 -19.41 -7.50 -33.27
N LEU A 136 -19.20 -6.52 -34.15
CA LEU A 136 -18.57 -5.24 -33.81
C LEU A 136 -19.54 -4.23 -33.19
N HIS A 137 -20.83 -4.54 -33.14
CA HIS A 137 -21.85 -3.64 -32.62
C HIS A 137 -21.55 -3.21 -31.17
N GLY A 138 -21.49 -1.89 -30.94
CA GLY A 138 -21.22 -1.32 -29.62
C GLY A 138 -19.77 -1.45 -29.13
N LEU A 139 -18.81 -1.82 -30.01
CA LEU A 139 -17.38 -1.86 -29.70
C LEU A 139 -16.60 -0.65 -30.28
N MET A 140 -17.30 0.30 -30.90
CA MET A 140 -16.64 1.48 -31.47
C MET A 140 -16.01 2.33 -30.37
N GLY A 141 -14.77 2.70 -30.56
CA GLY A 141 -14.02 3.69 -29.78
C GLY A 141 -13.73 4.92 -30.62
N PHE A 142 -12.77 5.73 -30.18
CA PHE A 142 -12.28 6.91 -30.92
C PHE A 142 -10.75 6.95 -30.91
N ASP A 143 -10.16 7.68 -31.83
CA ASP A 143 -8.72 7.89 -31.87
C ASP A 143 -8.32 8.91 -30.81
N MET A 144 -7.36 8.53 -29.96
CA MET A 144 -6.82 9.42 -28.93
C MET A 144 -5.83 10.45 -29.49
N HIS A 145 -5.41 10.26 -30.74
CA HIS A 145 -4.56 11.22 -31.42
C HIS A 145 -5.16 12.63 -31.41
N GLY A 146 -4.37 13.62 -31.03
CA GLY A 146 -4.81 15.02 -30.96
C GLY A 146 -5.79 15.32 -29.80
N LYS A 147 -6.04 14.40 -28.89
CA LYS A 147 -6.90 14.62 -27.71
C LYS A 147 -6.08 15.07 -26.50
N THR A 148 -6.71 15.85 -25.65
CA THR A 148 -6.15 16.28 -24.36
C THR A 148 -6.72 15.40 -23.24
N VAL A 149 -5.87 14.99 -22.32
CA VAL A 149 -6.23 14.24 -21.11
C VAL A 149 -5.98 15.13 -19.89
N GLY A 150 -6.98 15.27 -19.05
CA GLY A 150 -6.83 15.89 -17.71
C GLY A 150 -6.51 14.80 -16.67
N ILE A 151 -5.61 15.13 -15.76
CA ILE A 151 -5.22 14.27 -14.61
C ILE A 151 -5.51 15.04 -13.33
#